data_c84c8c15b21bcaf73f401bb49e7ab59e
#
_entry.id   c84c8c15b21bcaf73f401bb49e7ab59e
#
_cell.length_a   1.000
_cell.length_b   1.000
_cell.length_c   1.000
_cell.angle_alpha   90.00
_cell.angle_beta   90.00
_cell.angle_gamma   90.00
#
_symmetry.space_group_name_H-M   'P 1'
#
loop_
_entity.id
_entity.type
_entity.pdbx_description
1 polymer ?
#
loop_
_entity_poly.entity_id
_entity_poly.type
_entity_poly.pdbx_seq_one_letter_code
_entity_poly.pdbx_strand_id
1 'polypeptide(L)'
;MSNICKTVSLRTRKIKDGRMLSYYLDYYPGYRDESTMKVIRHESLGIYIYAKPKNQTELKYNQNLAERAEAIRCRRFESIVNERYDFFDKEKMKGDFLAYFKRLADKKNSKWQHVYMHFRTFTQGKCTFGEINVDLCNRFREYLLTASQGLHKNRKLHINSAANYWSTFRASIHTAYRDRKIKENPNGFLERIETIPTDKEHLSQDEVIRLASTPCSAPALKRAFLFSCLTALRKSDIKKLTWEEIQPYGSDGVMYVTTRMQKTKDIVHNPISEEALELIGYSPDKRGKVFPDFKDSMTQAPLKNWLKDAGITKHISYHCSRHSFACLQLDAGTSIAVVQRYLGHKNVTTTELYAKISDAQKRASVGCITLRK
;
A
#
# COMPACT_ATOMS: atom_id res chain seq x y z
N MET A 1 30.04 -31.61 -7.01
CA MET A 1 30.03 -30.88 -8.29
C MET A 1 28.78 -31.31 -9.02
N SER A 2 27.85 -30.39 -9.30
CA SER A 2 26.63 -30.69 -10.05
C SER A 2 27.02 -31.01 -11.51
N ASN A 3 26.59 -32.16 -12.01
CA ASN A 3 26.77 -32.53 -13.41
C ASN A 3 25.92 -31.59 -14.25
N ILE A 4 26.56 -30.59 -14.86
CA ILE A 4 25.91 -29.56 -15.65
C ILE A 4 25.80 -30.06 -17.10
N CYS A 5 24.59 -30.16 -17.66
CA CYS A 5 24.37 -30.51 -19.05
C CYS A 5 25.10 -29.55 -19.99
N LYS A 6 25.95 -30.07 -20.87
CA LYS A 6 26.75 -29.28 -21.82
C LYS A 6 26.14 -29.31 -23.23
N THR A 7 25.48 -30.38 -23.59
CA THR A 7 24.95 -30.57 -24.93
C THR A 7 23.58 -31.24 -24.89
N VAL A 8 22.71 -30.84 -25.82
CA VAL A 8 21.42 -31.48 -26.11
C VAL A 8 21.44 -31.94 -27.55
N SER A 9 21.45 -33.25 -27.78
CA SER A 9 21.50 -33.84 -29.10
C SER A 9 20.15 -34.45 -29.48
N LEU A 10 19.72 -34.22 -30.73
CA LEU A 10 18.54 -34.88 -31.28
C LEU A 10 18.96 -36.24 -31.84
N ARG A 11 18.32 -37.30 -31.36
CA ARG A 11 18.63 -38.64 -31.79
C ARG A 11 17.34 -39.41 -32.12
N THR A 12 17.49 -40.53 -32.86
CA THR A 12 16.39 -41.41 -33.19
C THR A 12 16.65 -42.84 -32.67
N ARG A 13 15.56 -43.54 -32.33
CA ARG A 13 15.56 -44.98 -31.98
C ARG A 13 14.53 -45.71 -32.79
N LYS A 14 14.84 -46.98 -33.19
CA LYS A 14 13.92 -47.83 -33.91
C LYS A 14 12.74 -48.26 -33.02
N ILE A 15 11.56 -48.23 -33.58
CA ILE A 15 10.31 -48.72 -32.97
C ILE A 15 9.49 -49.49 -33.99
N LYS A 16 8.47 -50.25 -33.56
CA LYS A 16 7.57 -51.04 -34.44
C LYS A 16 8.36 -51.93 -35.42
N ASP A 17 9.16 -52.81 -34.90
CA ASP A 17 10.00 -53.74 -35.64
C ASP A 17 10.91 -53.09 -36.71
N GLY A 18 11.35 -51.87 -36.42
CA GLY A 18 12.27 -51.10 -37.28
C GLY A 18 11.59 -50.40 -38.44
N ARG A 19 10.27 -50.39 -38.58
CA ARG A 19 9.52 -49.67 -39.64
C ARG A 19 9.46 -48.16 -39.38
N MET A 20 9.51 -47.76 -38.10
CA MET A 20 9.48 -46.34 -37.72
C MET A 20 10.66 -45.98 -36.79
N LEU A 21 11.00 -44.70 -36.77
CA LEU A 21 11.95 -44.12 -35.86
C LEU A 21 11.23 -43.12 -34.94
N SER A 22 11.62 -43.09 -33.66
CA SER A 22 11.12 -42.11 -32.68
C SER A 22 12.22 -41.15 -32.34
N TYR A 23 11.93 -39.84 -32.41
CA TYR A 23 12.86 -38.81 -31.96
C TYR A 23 12.90 -38.71 -30.43
N TYR A 24 14.11 -38.53 -29.88
CA TYR A 24 14.35 -38.21 -28.46
C TYR A 24 15.53 -37.26 -28.33
N LEU A 25 15.54 -36.51 -27.21
CA LEU A 25 16.68 -35.68 -26.82
C LEU A 25 17.61 -36.49 -25.92
N ASP A 26 18.91 -36.38 -26.17
CA ASP A 26 20.00 -36.96 -25.39
C ASP A 26 20.79 -35.80 -24.74
N TYR A 27 20.76 -35.76 -23.39
CA TYR A 27 21.39 -34.72 -22.58
C TYR A 27 22.74 -35.22 -22.08
N TYR A 28 23.84 -34.50 -22.35
CA TYR A 28 25.14 -34.87 -21.88
C TYR A 28 25.90 -33.72 -21.20
N PRO A 29 26.38 -33.92 -19.96
CA PRO A 29 25.89 -34.92 -19.00
C PRO A 29 24.38 -34.71 -18.73
N GLY A 30 23.70 -35.70 -18.22
CA GLY A 30 22.28 -35.58 -17.86
C GLY A 30 22.05 -34.40 -16.89
N TYR A 31 20.91 -33.75 -16.99
CA TYR A 31 20.55 -32.66 -16.07
C TYR A 31 19.62 -33.16 -14.96
N ARG A 32 19.65 -32.48 -13.79
CA ARG A 32 18.77 -32.77 -12.67
C ARG A 32 17.54 -31.90 -12.78
N ASP A 33 16.38 -32.52 -12.91
CA ASP A 33 15.10 -31.83 -12.89
C ASP A 33 14.78 -31.38 -11.46
N GLU A 34 14.56 -30.06 -11.24
CA GLU A 34 14.35 -29.47 -9.91
C GLU A 34 13.01 -29.89 -9.30
N SER A 35 12.01 -30.18 -10.11
CA SER A 35 10.68 -30.57 -9.62
C SER A 35 10.62 -32.02 -9.16
N THR A 36 11.28 -32.93 -9.87
CA THR A 36 11.29 -34.37 -9.59
C THR A 36 12.55 -34.84 -8.88
N MET A 37 13.58 -33.99 -8.82
CA MET A 37 14.94 -34.28 -8.30
C MET A 37 15.65 -35.45 -9.03
N LYS A 38 15.11 -35.92 -10.17
CA LYS A 38 15.68 -37.01 -10.95
C LYS A 38 16.68 -36.51 -11.99
N VAL A 39 17.68 -37.33 -12.28
CA VAL A 39 18.61 -37.04 -13.38
C VAL A 39 17.98 -37.54 -14.68
N ILE A 40 17.69 -36.61 -15.58
CA ILE A 40 17.16 -36.89 -16.92
C ILE A 40 18.30 -36.94 -17.90
N ARG A 41 18.43 -38.04 -18.63
CA ARG A 41 19.40 -38.21 -19.69
C ARG A 41 18.73 -38.27 -21.08
N HIS A 42 17.53 -38.84 -21.15
CA HIS A 42 16.80 -38.96 -22.39
C HIS A 42 15.37 -38.48 -22.22
N GLU A 43 14.89 -37.67 -23.16
CA GLU A 43 13.50 -37.18 -23.24
C GLU A 43 12.89 -37.58 -24.57
N SER A 44 11.82 -38.39 -24.54
CA SER A 44 11.08 -38.76 -25.77
C SER A 44 10.21 -37.61 -26.24
N LEU A 45 10.30 -37.26 -27.52
CA LEU A 45 9.51 -36.17 -28.08
C LEU A 45 8.11 -36.55 -28.53
N GLY A 46 7.80 -37.88 -28.59
CA GLY A 46 6.53 -38.35 -29.13
C GLY A 46 6.40 -38.10 -30.64
N ILE A 47 7.51 -37.85 -31.34
CA ILE A 47 7.56 -37.60 -32.78
C ILE A 47 8.10 -38.86 -33.48
N TYR A 48 7.36 -39.33 -34.46
CA TYR A 48 7.61 -40.59 -35.16
C TYR A 48 7.78 -40.35 -36.65
N ILE A 49 8.78 -40.91 -37.28
CA ILE A 49 9.06 -40.83 -38.71
C ILE A 49 9.23 -42.20 -39.34
N TYR A 50 9.04 -42.29 -40.62
CA TYR A 50 9.31 -43.52 -41.37
C TYR A 50 10.82 -43.81 -41.44
N ALA A 51 11.21 -45.05 -41.09
CA ALA A 51 12.63 -45.44 -41.15
C ALA A 51 13.16 -45.53 -42.59
N LYS A 52 12.29 -45.93 -43.55
CA LYS A 52 12.58 -45.98 -44.99
C LYS A 52 11.34 -45.43 -45.72
N PRO A 53 11.31 -44.12 -46.03
CA PRO A 53 10.21 -43.54 -46.77
C PRO A 53 10.15 -44.11 -48.20
N LYS A 54 8.95 -44.49 -48.63
CA LYS A 54 8.69 -45.18 -49.89
C LYS A 54 8.25 -44.24 -51.03
N ASN A 55 7.76 -43.08 -50.68
CA ASN A 55 7.23 -42.10 -51.64
C ASN A 55 7.54 -40.67 -51.20
N GLN A 56 7.27 -39.71 -52.09
CA GLN A 56 7.53 -38.28 -51.87
C GLN A 56 6.72 -37.71 -50.68
N THR A 57 5.54 -38.23 -50.44
CA THR A 57 4.68 -37.80 -49.34
C THR A 57 5.26 -38.20 -47.99
N GLU A 58 5.74 -39.42 -47.85
CA GLU A 58 6.41 -39.89 -46.63
C GLU A 58 7.75 -39.16 -46.40
N LEU A 59 8.47 -38.84 -47.47
CA LEU A 59 9.72 -38.04 -47.37
C LEU A 59 9.42 -36.65 -46.83
N LYS A 60 8.43 -35.94 -47.41
CA LYS A 60 7.99 -34.62 -46.97
C LYS A 60 7.47 -34.61 -45.54
N TYR A 61 6.76 -35.64 -45.16
CA TYR A 61 6.29 -35.86 -43.77
C TYR A 61 7.49 -35.95 -42.82
N ASN A 62 8.50 -36.77 -43.15
CA ASN A 62 9.71 -36.89 -42.33
C ASN A 62 10.45 -35.58 -42.20
N GLN A 63 10.59 -34.80 -43.28
CA GLN A 63 11.25 -33.46 -43.25
C GLN A 63 10.53 -32.51 -42.31
N ASN A 64 9.23 -32.34 -42.42
CA ASN A 64 8.47 -31.44 -41.56
C ASN A 64 8.56 -31.82 -40.05
N LEU A 65 8.57 -33.12 -39.76
CA LEU A 65 8.72 -33.60 -38.37
C LEU A 65 10.16 -33.49 -37.84
N ALA A 66 11.15 -33.61 -38.72
CA ALA A 66 12.56 -33.34 -38.34
C ALA A 66 12.78 -31.89 -37.97
N GLU A 67 12.27 -30.93 -38.77
CA GLU A 67 12.30 -29.50 -38.45
C GLU A 67 11.63 -29.18 -37.13
N ARG A 68 10.46 -29.78 -36.85
CA ARG A 68 9.75 -29.63 -35.59
C ARG A 68 10.55 -30.19 -34.40
N ALA A 69 11.17 -31.36 -34.57
CA ALA A 69 12.00 -31.98 -33.54
C ALA A 69 13.25 -31.13 -33.24
N GLU A 70 13.87 -30.55 -34.27
CA GLU A 70 15.01 -29.66 -34.14
C GLU A 70 14.65 -28.35 -33.44
N ALA A 71 13.50 -27.77 -33.74
CA ALA A 71 12.98 -26.60 -33.04
C ALA A 71 12.77 -26.86 -31.53
N ILE A 72 12.29 -28.07 -31.16
CA ILE A 72 12.15 -28.47 -29.76
C ILE A 72 13.54 -28.61 -29.10
N ARG A 73 14.51 -29.23 -29.81
CA ARG A 73 15.89 -29.36 -29.32
C ARG A 73 16.51 -27.98 -29.03
N CYS A 74 16.38 -27.02 -29.96
CA CYS A 74 16.87 -25.66 -29.75
C CYS A 74 16.27 -25.01 -28.52
N ARG A 75 14.95 -25.06 -28.35
CA ARG A 75 14.26 -24.51 -27.15
C ARG A 75 14.75 -25.14 -25.85
N ARG A 76 14.96 -26.49 -25.84
CA ARG A 76 15.47 -27.18 -24.66
C ARG A 76 16.89 -26.79 -24.34
N PHE A 77 17.73 -26.66 -25.37
CA PHE A 77 19.11 -26.20 -25.21
C PHE A 77 19.16 -24.77 -24.67
N GLU A 78 18.37 -23.87 -25.24
CA GLU A 78 18.25 -22.49 -24.75
C GLU A 78 17.78 -22.43 -23.29
N SER A 79 16.79 -23.24 -22.90
CA SER A 79 16.32 -23.30 -21.52
C SER A 79 17.45 -23.71 -20.57
N ILE A 80 18.19 -24.77 -20.88
CA ILE A 80 19.32 -25.27 -20.07
C ILE A 80 20.47 -24.26 -20.01
N VAL A 81 20.77 -23.60 -21.13
CA VAL A 81 21.79 -22.57 -21.19
C VAL A 81 21.37 -21.33 -20.42
N ASN A 82 20.08 -20.93 -20.52
CA ASN A 82 19.54 -19.79 -19.77
C ASN A 82 19.55 -20.06 -18.27
N GLU A 83 19.15 -21.25 -17.81
CA GLU A 83 19.24 -21.67 -16.41
C GLU A 83 20.70 -21.70 -15.93
N ARG A 84 21.60 -22.21 -16.76
CA ARG A 84 23.04 -22.34 -16.42
C ARG A 84 23.79 -21.01 -16.33
N TYR A 85 23.54 -20.10 -17.27
CA TYR A 85 24.30 -18.85 -17.40
C TYR A 85 23.52 -17.63 -16.94
N ASP A 86 22.31 -17.87 -16.42
CA ASP A 86 21.46 -16.77 -15.95
C ASP A 86 21.28 -15.66 -16.99
N PHE A 87 21.06 -16.07 -18.22
CA PHE A 87 20.67 -15.19 -19.33
C PHE A 87 19.24 -14.68 -19.15
N PHE A 88 18.86 -14.37 -17.87
CA PHE A 88 17.68 -13.57 -17.66
C PHE A 88 17.90 -12.29 -18.43
N ASP A 89 17.35 -12.28 -19.61
CA ASP A 89 17.25 -11.25 -20.60
C ASP A 89 18.13 -10.01 -20.29
N LYS A 90 19.43 -10.06 -20.63
CA LYS A 90 20.37 -8.94 -20.40
C LYS A 90 19.83 -7.61 -20.95
N GLU A 91 18.97 -7.66 -21.97
CA GLU A 91 18.30 -6.49 -22.51
C GLU A 91 17.25 -5.93 -21.53
N LYS A 92 16.50 -6.80 -20.84
CA LYS A 92 15.56 -6.34 -19.80
C LYS A 92 16.27 -5.70 -18.60
N MET A 93 17.43 -6.26 -18.23
CA MET A 93 18.23 -5.72 -17.13
C MET A 93 18.85 -4.35 -17.45
N LYS A 94 19.11 -4.04 -18.74
CA LYS A 94 19.55 -2.72 -19.19
C LYS A 94 18.40 -1.69 -19.22
N GLY A 95 17.13 -2.13 -19.13
CA GLY A 95 15.98 -1.26 -19.17
C GLY A 95 15.99 -0.22 -18.05
N ASP A 96 15.41 0.94 -18.28
CA ASP A 96 15.39 2.08 -17.36
C ASP A 96 14.36 1.88 -16.23
N PHE A 97 14.85 1.64 -15.01
CA PHE A 97 14.01 1.51 -13.81
C PHE A 97 13.42 2.87 -13.40
N LEU A 98 14.14 3.99 -13.60
CA LEU A 98 13.59 5.32 -13.25
C LEU A 98 12.38 5.68 -14.12
N ALA A 99 12.43 5.43 -15.40
CA ALA A 99 11.29 5.63 -16.30
C ALA A 99 10.10 4.72 -15.92
N TYR A 100 10.37 3.49 -15.51
CA TYR A 100 9.36 2.57 -15.00
C TYR A 100 8.76 3.09 -13.69
N PHE A 101 9.59 3.49 -12.72
CA PHE A 101 9.14 4.01 -11.43
C PHE A 101 8.33 5.31 -11.60
N LYS A 102 8.75 6.20 -12.51
CA LYS A 102 7.98 7.40 -12.83
C LYS A 102 6.56 7.06 -13.31
N ARG A 103 6.41 6.12 -14.24
CA ARG A 103 5.09 5.67 -14.71
C ARG A 103 4.22 5.08 -13.60
N LEU A 104 4.81 4.37 -12.64
CA LEU A 104 4.09 3.90 -11.46
C LEU A 104 3.65 5.07 -10.58
N ALA A 105 4.53 6.05 -10.35
CA ALA A 105 4.26 7.21 -9.52
C ALA A 105 3.16 8.10 -10.12
N ASP A 106 3.13 8.28 -11.44
CA ASP A 106 2.13 9.07 -12.16
C ASP A 106 0.70 8.48 -12.02
N LYS A 107 0.60 7.15 -11.85
CA LYS A 107 -0.68 6.45 -11.62
C LYS A 107 -1.13 6.43 -10.16
N LYS A 108 -0.30 6.92 -9.24
CA LYS A 108 -0.53 6.84 -7.79
C LYS A 108 -0.69 8.25 -7.20
N ASN A 109 -0.53 8.38 -5.90
CA ASN A 109 -0.67 9.64 -5.17
C ASN A 109 0.67 10.39 -5.06
N SER A 110 0.61 11.63 -4.55
CA SER A 110 1.77 12.52 -4.36
C SER A 110 2.93 11.90 -3.58
N LYS A 111 2.66 10.97 -2.65
CA LYS A 111 3.71 10.26 -1.91
C LYS A 111 4.64 9.48 -2.86
N TRP A 112 4.09 8.80 -3.86
CA TRP A 112 4.89 8.08 -4.86
C TRP A 112 5.77 9.03 -5.67
N GLN A 113 5.25 10.23 -6.01
CA GLN A 113 6.02 11.26 -6.69
C GLN A 113 7.20 11.75 -5.82
N HIS A 114 6.97 11.98 -4.54
CA HIS A 114 8.05 12.37 -3.62
C HIS A 114 9.13 11.28 -3.52
N VAL A 115 8.74 10.01 -3.40
CA VAL A 115 9.71 8.90 -3.36
C VAL A 115 10.48 8.78 -4.66
N TYR A 116 9.82 8.91 -5.81
CA TYR A 116 10.48 8.95 -7.12
C TYR A 116 11.51 10.08 -7.19
N MET A 117 11.16 11.30 -6.75
CA MET A 117 12.08 12.43 -6.74
C MET A 117 13.32 12.17 -5.87
N HIS A 118 13.12 11.62 -4.66
CA HIS A 118 14.24 11.24 -3.79
C HIS A 118 15.12 10.16 -4.44
N PHE A 119 14.52 9.14 -5.04
CA PHE A 119 15.28 8.07 -5.69
C PHE A 119 16.02 8.58 -6.93
N ARG A 120 15.38 9.43 -7.74
CA ARG A 120 16.03 10.10 -8.87
C ARG A 120 17.22 10.96 -8.46
N THR A 121 17.10 11.71 -7.36
CA THR A 121 18.21 12.51 -6.80
C THR A 121 19.34 11.61 -6.33
N PHE A 122 19.04 10.54 -5.60
CA PHE A 122 20.01 9.58 -5.10
C PHE A 122 20.78 8.90 -6.24
N THR A 123 20.11 8.50 -7.31
CA THR A 123 20.71 7.83 -8.47
C THR A 123 21.24 8.81 -9.55
N GLN A 124 21.23 10.11 -9.26
CA GLN A 124 21.67 11.16 -10.22
C GLN A 124 20.95 11.08 -11.58
N GLY A 125 19.69 10.64 -11.55
CA GLY A 125 18.85 10.58 -12.76
C GLY A 125 19.04 9.35 -13.64
N LYS A 126 19.80 8.33 -13.21
CA LYS A 126 20.02 7.08 -13.97
C LYS A 126 19.93 5.87 -13.04
N CYS A 127 19.16 4.87 -13.44
CA CYS A 127 19.12 3.57 -12.77
C CYS A 127 18.47 2.54 -13.69
N THR A 128 19.15 1.45 -13.93
CA THR A 128 18.66 0.31 -14.70
C THR A 128 18.02 -0.74 -13.78
N PHE A 129 17.25 -1.67 -14.36
CA PHE A 129 16.71 -2.80 -13.56
C PHE A 129 17.82 -3.68 -13.00
N GLY A 130 18.95 -3.82 -13.68
CA GLY A 130 20.09 -4.62 -13.23
C GLY A 130 20.82 -4.05 -12.02
N GLU A 131 20.71 -2.75 -11.79
CA GLU A 131 21.29 -2.10 -10.61
C GLU A 131 20.45 -2.25 -9.36
N ILE A 132 19.18 -2.70 -9.47
CA ILE A 132 18.30 -2.91 -8.33
C ILE A 132 18.69 -4.20 -7.59
N ASN A 133 19.59 -4.06 -6.63
CA ASN A 133 20.08 -5.12 -5.76
C ASN A 133 19.99 -4.70 -4.28
N VAL A 134 20.35 -5.59 -3.36
CA VAL A 134 20.28 -5.35 -1.91
C VAL A 134 21.17 -4.18 -1.51
N ASP A 135 22.37 -4.07 -2.08
CA ASP A 135 23.32 -2.98 -1.76
C ASP A 135 22.78 -1.60 -2.15
N LEU A 136 22.32 -1.42 -3.41
CA LEU A 136 21.73 -0.18 -3.85
C LEU A 136 20.52 0.21 -2.97
N CYS A 137 19.68 -0.77 -2.64
CA CYS A 137 18.50 -0.53 -1.81
C CYS A 137 18.90 -0.08 -0.41
N ASN A 138 19.88 -0.71 0.23
CA ASN A 138 20.37 -0.30 1.54
C ASN A 138 20.99 1.10 1.51
N ARG A 139 21.77 1.43 0.49
CA ARG A 139 22.30 2.80 0.32
C ARG A 139 21.20 3.84 0.15
N PHE A 140 20.12 3.50 -0.56
CA PHE A 140 18.96 4.39 -0.65
C PHE A 140 18.21 4.53 0.69
N ARG A 141 18.15 3.46 1.50
CA ARG A 141 17.61 3.50 2.87
C ARG A 141 18.38 4.51 3.73
N GLU A 142 19.72 4.43 3.72
CA GLU A 142 20.58 5.37 4.46
C GLU A 142 20.45 6.80 3.93
N TYR A 143 20.36 6.99 2.62
CA TYR A 143 20.07 8.28 2.03
C TYR A 143 18.75 8.87 2.57
N LEU A 144 17.67 8.08 2.68
CA LEU A 144 16.39 8.59 3.21
C LEU A 144 16.47 9.04 4.68
N LEU A 145 17.33 8.42 5.49
CA LEU A 145 17.54 8.81 6.89
C LEU A 145 18.26 10.14 7.03
N THR A 146 19.03 10.56 6.03
CA THR A 146 19.82 11.80 6.02
C THR A 146 19.26 12.85 5.06
N ALA A 147 18.31 12.50 4.21
CA ALA A 147 17.76 13.36 3.17
C ALA A 147 17.07 14.61 3.72
N SER A 148 17.13 15.69 2.95
CA SER A 148 16.38 16.90 3.23
C SER A 148 14.92 16.80 2.80
N GLN A 149 14.04 17.54 3.48
CA GLN A 149 12.61 17.57 3.17
C GLN A 149 12.34 18.41 1.91
N GLY A 150 12.31 17.78 0.75
CA GLY A 150 11.93 18.41 -0.53
C GLY A 150 12.70 19.69 -0.83
N LEU A 151 11.99 20.79 -1.08
CA LEU A 151 12.56 22.11 -1.38
C LEU A 151 13.21 22.80 -0.15
N HIS A 152 12.92 22.35 1.05
CA HIS A 152 13.49 22.89 2.29
C HIS A 152 14.83 22.24 2.61
N LYS A 153 15.91 22.67 1.96
CA LYS A 153 17.26 22.10 2.11
C LYS A 153 17.77 22.04 3.55
N ASN A 154 17.28 22.92 4.42
CA ASN A 154 17.72 23.01 5.82
C ASN A 154 16.90 22.13 6.80
N ARG A 155 15.89 21.42 6.33
CA ARG A 155 15.06 20.56 7.18
C ARG A 155 15.21 19.09 6.79
N LYS A 156 15.71 18.27 7.70
CA LYS A 156 15.81 16.83 7.49
C LYS A 156 14.43 16.17 7.36
N LEU A 157 14.37 15.12 6.57
CA LEU A 157 13.19 14.30 6.48
C LEU A 157 12.91 13.64 7.85
N HIS A 158 11.67 13.78 8.34
CA HIS A 158 11.28 13.13 9.59
C HIS A 158 11.32 11.59 9.43
N ILE A 159 11.80 10.86 10.45
CA ILE A 159 12.02 9.41 10.39
C ILE A 159 10.76 8.64 9.96
N ASN A 160 9.57 9.02 10.43
CA ASN A 160 8.31 8.41 10.02
C ASN A 160 7.98 8.67 8.53
N SER A 161 8.43 9.80 7.98
CA SER A 161 8.32 10.08 6.54
C SER A 161 9.31 9.23 5.76
N ALA A 162 10.55 9.08 6.25
CA ALA A 162 11.54 8.19 5.66
C ALA A 162 11.05 6.74 5.64
N ALA A 163 10.48 6.25 6.73
CA ALA A 163 9.88 4.90 6.82
C ALA A 163 8.73 4.71 5.82
N ASN A 164 7.86 5.71 5.66
CA ASN A 164 6.79 5.68 4.67
C ASN A 164 7.30 5.70 3.23
N TYR A 165 8.36 6.46 2.96
CA TYR A 165 9.00 6.54 1.64
C TYR A 165 9.71 5.23 1.32
N TRP A 166 10.44 4.68 2.30
CA TRP A 166 11.07 3.37 2.18
C TRP A 166 10.07 2.26 1.86
N SER A 167 8.96 2.20 2.59
CA SER A 167 7.88 1.24 2.32
C SER A 167 7.31 1.39 0.90
N THR A 168 7.16 2.63 0.42
CA THR A 168 6.68 2.91 -0.95
C THR A 168 7.70 2.49 -2.01
N PHE A 169 8.99 2.72 -1.78
CA PHE A 169 10.06 2.25 -2.66
C PHE A 169 10.10 0.73 -2.73
N ARG A 170 10.04 0.04 -1.58
CA ARG A 170 9.95 -1.43 -1.53
C ARG A 170 8.74 -1.96 -2.31
N ALA A 171 7.61 -1.27 -2.27
CA ALA A 171 6.43 -1.63 -3.06
C ALA A 171 6.67 -1.47 -4.57
N SER A 172 7.47 -0.49 -5.01
CA SER A 172 7.83 -0.33 -6.43
C SER A 172 8.72 -1.47 -6.92
N ILE A 173 9.68 -1.92 -6.10
CA ILE A 173 10.52 -3.08 -6.38
C ILE A 173 9.67 -4.36 -6.48
N HIS A 174 8.78 -4.58 -5.51
CA HIS A 174 7.88 -5.73 -5.55
C HIS A 174 7.02 -5.75 -6.81
N THR A 175 6.55 -4.57 -7.26
CA THR A 175 5.80 -4.45 -8.51
C THR A 175 6.68 -4.78 -9.72
N ALA A 176 7.94 -4.30 -9.76
CA ALA A 176 8.88 -4.60 -10.83
C ALA A 176 9.20 -6.12 -10.89
N TYR A 177 9.33 -6.78 -9.74
CA TYR A 177 9.51 -8.23 -9.68
C TYR A 177 8.27 -8.97 -10.22
N ARG A 178 7.07 -8.61 -9.76
CA ARG A 178 5.81 -9.19 -10.26
C ARG A 178 5.63 -8.98 -11.77
N ASP A 179 6.06 -7.83 -12.29
CA ASP A 179 6.03 -7.51 -13.72
C ASP A 179 7.20 -8.15 -14.49
N ARG A 180 7.98 -9.03 -13.84
CA ARG A 180 9.13 -9.76 -14.41
C ARG A 180 10.15 -8.82 -15.07
N LYS A 181 10.42 -7.66 -14.45
CA LYS A 181 11.42 -6.69 -14.88
C LYS A 181 12.75 -6.89 -14.15
N ILE A 182 12.73 -7.41 -12.95
CA ILE A 182 13.90 -7.83 -12.17
C ILE A 182 13.80 -9.33 -11.88
N LYS A 183 14.94 -9.99 -11.82
CA LYS A 183 15.04 -11.43 -11.61
C LYS A 183 14.72 -11.82 -10.17
N GLU A 184 15.30 -11.12 -9.22
CA GLU A 184 15.18 -11.39 -7.80
C GLU A 184 14.49 -10.23 -7.09
N ASN A 185 13.74 -10.56 -6.04
CA ASN A 185 13.12 -9.56 -5.20
C ASN A 185 14.00 -9.29 -3.98
N PRO A 186 14.75 -8.19 -3.91
CA PRO A 186 15.64 -7.90 -2.79
C PRO A 186 14.89 -7.64 -1.47
N ASN A 187 13.58 -7.40 -1.51
CA ASN A 187 12.79 -7.05 -0.33
C ASN A 187 12.85 -8.05 0.84
N GLY A 188 13.15 -9.33 0.56
CA GLY A 188 13.33 -10.35 1.60
C GLY A 188 14.56 -10.12 2.49
N PHE A 189 15.54 -9.39 1.98
CA PHE A 189 16.82 -9.10 2.65
C PHE A 189 16.90 -7.65 3.17
N LEU A 190 15.84 -6.85 2.99
CA LEU A 190 15.83 -5.44 3.36
C LEU A 190 15.14 -5.22 4.70
N GLU A 191 15.85 -4.60 5.62
CA GLU A 191 15.30 -4.17 6.90
C GLU A 191 14.29 -3.03 6.74
N ARG A 192 13.42 -2.90 7.72
CA ARG A 192 12.49 -1.77 7.82
C ARG A 192 13.20 -0.58 8.46
N ILE A 193 12.72 0.62 8.16
CA ILE A 193 13.03 1.80 8.98
C ILE A 193 11.99 1.81 10.11
N GLU A 194 12.47 1.76 11.33
CA GLU A 194 11.62 1.83 12.52
C GLU A 194 10.99 3.21 12.64
N THR A 195 9.75 3.23 13.08
CA THR A 195 9.00 4.47 13.27
C THR A 195 9.01 4.87 14.75
N ILE A 196 9.09 6.17 14.99
CA ILE A 196 8.96 6.71 16.34
C ILE A 196 7.47 6.97 16.60
N PRO A 197 6.91 6.48 17.71
CA PRO A 197 5.56 6.83 18.13
C PRO A 197 5.43 8.36 18.21
N THR A 198 4.36 8.90 17.64
CA THR A 198 4.05 10.32 17.74
C THR A 198 2.85 10.48 18.66
N ASP A 199 3.03 11.19 19.76
CA ASP A 199 1.90 11.63 20.57
C ASP A 199 1.07 12.62 19.75
N LYS A 200 -0.20 12.31 19.64
CA LYS A 200 -1.16 13.16 18.96
C LYS A 200 -1.85 14.01 20.00
N GLU A 201 -1.54 15.30 19.97
CA GLU A 201 -2.22 16.23 20.85
C GLU A 201 -3.72 16.30 20.53
N HIS A 202 -4.52 16.45 21.58
CA HIS A 202 -5.95 16.64 21.52
C HIS A 202 -6.39 17.72 22.50
N LEU A 203 -7.56 18.26 22.28
CA LEU A 203 -8.20 19.23 23.16
C LEU A 203 -8.90 18.53 24.32
N SER A 204 -8.74 19.03 25.53
CA SER A 204 -9.59 18.66 26.67
C SER A 204 -11.00 19.24 26.52
N GLN A 205 -11.94 18.79 27.35
CA GLN A 205 -13.31 19.33 27.35
C GLN A 205 -13.31 20.84 27.60
N ASP A 206 -12.54 21.33 28.59
CA ASP A 206 -12.45 22.77 28.89
C ASP A 206 -11.83 23.57 27.76
N GLU A 207 -10.85 23.00 27.05
CA GLU A 207 -10.25 23.63 25.87
C GLU A 207 -11.24 23.72 24.70
N VAL A 208 -12.09 22.71 24.49
CA VAL A 208 -13.16 22.75 23.46
C VAL A 208 -14.19 23.83 23.83
N ILE A 209 -14.62 23.92 25.08
CA ILE A 209 -15.56 24.95 25.56
C ILE A 209 -14.97 26.35 25.38
N ARG A 210 -13.72 26.55 25.80
CA ARG A 210 -13.00 27.82 25.65
C ARG A 210 -12.85 28.22 24.19
N LEU A 211 -12.51 27.26 23.33
CA LEU A 211 -12.43 27.49 21.88
C LEU A 211 -13.78 27.85 21.28
N ALA A 212 -14.86 27.21 21.72
CA ALA A 212 -16.21 27.50 21.29
C ALA A 212 -16.65 28.92 21.67
N SER A 213 -16.27 29.41 22.85
CA SER A 213 -16.59 30.78 23.29
C SER A 213 -15.71 31.86 22.63
N THR A 214 -14.51 31.50 22.14
CA THR A 214 -13.57 32.46 21.53
C THR A 214 -14.02 32.88 20.13
N PRO A 215 -14.05 34.19 19.80
CA PRO A 215 -14.30 34.67 18.44
C PRO A 215 -13.31 34.11 17.42
N CYS A 216 -13.76 33.82 16.21
CA CYS A 216 -12.92 33.32 15.14
C CYS A 216 -13.10 34.18 13.88
N SER A 217 -11.99 34.63 13.31
CA SER A 217 -11.99 35.42 12.07
C SER A 217 -12.56 34.67 10.86
N ALA A 218 -12.68 33.35 10.97
CA ALA A 218 -13.23 32.47 9.95
C ALA A 218 -14.41 31.66 10.51
N PRO A 219 -15.66 32.18 10.52
CA PRO A 219 -16.82 31.52 11.13
C PRO A 219 -17.10 30.11 10.56
N ALA A 220 -16.85 29.91 9.26
CA ALA A 220 -16.99 28.59 8.62
C ALA A 220 -15.99 27.58 9.19
N LEU A 221 -14.76 27.99 9.49
CA LEU A 221 -13.76 27.15 10.16
C LEU A 221 -14.24 26.76 11.57
N LYS A 222 -14.69 27.76 12.38
CA LYS A 222 -15.17 27.53 13.74
C LYS A 222 -16.27 26.46 13.76
N ARG A 223 -17.32 26.65 12.97
CA ARG A 223 -18.41 25.69 12.87
C ARG A 223 -17.94 24.29 12.41
N ALA A 224 -17.13 24.23 11.35
CA ALA A 224 -16.64 22.96 10.82
C ALA A 224 -15.74 22.22 11.80
N PHE A 225 -14.86 22.94 12.53
CA PHE A 225 -13.94 22.35 13.51
C PHE A 225 -14.68 21.80 14.73
N LEU A 226 -15.57 22.60 15.33
CA LEU A 226 -16.35 22.20 16.49
C LEU A 226 -17.31 21.05 16.13
N PHE A 227 -17.93 21.10 14.96
CA PHE A 227 -18.77 20.00 14.47
C PHE A 227 -17.96 18.70 14.31
N SER A 228 -16.70 18.79 13.85
CA SER A 228 -15.81 17.64 13.82
C SER A 228 -15.42 17.13 15.22
N CYS A 229 -15.32 18.02 16.23
CA CYS A 229 -15.14 17.64 17.64
C CYS A 229 -16.36 16.90 18.22
N LEU A 230 -17.56 17.14 17.70
CA LEU A 230 -18.80 16.53 18.18
C LEU A 230 -19.23 15.28 17.39
N THR A 231 -18.70 15.08 16.18
CA THR A 231 -19.17 14.01 15.27
C THR A 231 -18.07 13.06 14.79
N ALA A 232 -16.82 13.31 15.14
CA ALA A 232 -15.65 12.57 14.68
C ALA A 232 -15.41 12.60 13.16
N LEU A 233 -16.14 13.36 12.35
CA LEU A 233 -15.97 13.40 10.91
C LEU A 233 -14.61 13.97 10.51
N ARG A 234 -13.99 13.38 9.50
CA ARG A 234 -12.71 13.89 8.95
C ARG A 234 -12.95 15.19 8.17
N LYS A 235 -11.92 16.03 8.07
CA LYS A 235 -11.96 17.25 7.24
C LYS A 235 -12.51 17.01 5.83
N SER A 236 -12.10 15.92 5.21
CA SER A 236 -12.57 15.55 3.88
C SER A 236 -14.07 15.24 3.83
N ASP A 237 -14.60 14.67 4.90
CA ASP A 237 -15.99 14.27 5.01
C ASP A 237 -16.86 15.51 5.36
N ILE A 238 -16.39 16.39 6.25
CA ILE A 238 -16.99 17.71 6.52
C ILE A 238 -17.13 18.54 5.24
N LYS A 239 -16.10 18.60 4.39
CA LYS A 239 -16.13 19.39 3.15
C LYS A 239 -17.15 18.94 2.11
N LYS A 240 -17.53 17.68 2.16
CA LYS A 240 -18.51 17.12 1.22
C LYS A 240 -19.90 16.91 1.83
N LEU A 241 -20.03 16.99 3.16
CA LEU A 241 -21.26 16.73 3.88
C LEU A 241 -22.39 17.59 3.34
N THR A 242 -23.52 16.95 3.05
CA THR A 242 -24.75 17.62 2.58
C THR A 242 -25.85 17.49 3.63
N TRP A 243 -26.85 18.36 3.53
CA TRP A 243 -28.02 18.35 4.44
C TRP A 243 -28.82 17.06 4.29
N GLU A 244 -28.86 16.49 3.10
CA GLU A 244 -29.54 15.24 2.79
C GLU A 244 -28.91 14.01 3.49
N GLU A 245 -27.63 14.14 3.91
CA GLU A 245 -26.93 13.11 4.69
C GLU A 245 -27.22 13.19 6.20
N ILE A 246 -28.01 14.21 6.65
CA ILE A 246 -28.42 14.41 8.04
C ILE A 246 -29.92 14.16 8.15
N GLN A 247 -30.30 13.00 8.68
CA GLN A 247 -31.70 12.57 8.71
C GLN A 247 -32.04 11.85 10.02
N PRO A 248 -33.30 11.85 10.46
CA PRO A 248 -33.74 11.01 11.56
C PRO A 248 -33.60 9.53 11.20
N TYR A 249 -33.25 8.72 12.17
CA TYR A 249 -33.16 7.28 11.99
C TYR A 249 -33.85 6.56 13.13
N GLY A 250 -34.70 5.59 12.80
CA GLY A 250 -35.52 4.91 13.78
C GLY A 250 -36.78 5.69 14.17
N SER A 251 -37.49 5.21 15.21
CA SER A 251 -38.73 5.80 15.71
C SER A 251 -38.53 6.80 16.85
N ASP A 252 -37.30 6.93 17.36
CA ASP A 252 -36.92 7.78 18.49
C ASP A 252 -36.59 9.22 18.10
N GLY A 253 -36.60 9.53 16.82
CA GLY A 253 -36.34 10.89 16.29
C GLY A 253 -34.89 11.35 16.40
N VAL A 254 -33.96 10.50 16.80
CA VAL A 254 -32.54 10.83 16.88
C VAL A 254 -31.99 11.10 15.48
N MET A 255 -31.29 12.21 15.31
CA MET A 255 -30.67 12.59 14.05
C MET A 255 -29.34 11.88 13.86
N TYR A 256 -29.09 11.45 12.62
CA TYR A 256 -27.86 10.75 12.24
C TYR A 256 -27.18 11.41 11.03
N VAL A 257 -25.85 11.38 11.02
CA VAL A 257 -25.08 11.58 9.78
C VAL A 257 -24.85 10.21 9.15
N THR A 258 -25.35 10.03 7.93
CA THR A 258 -25.10 8.85 7.10
C THR A 258 -24.29 9.26 5.90
N THR A 259 -22.98 9.08 5.93
CA THR A 259 -22.09 9.50 4.86
C THR A 259 -21.07 8.45 4.48
N ARG A 260 -20.74 8.39 3.20
CA ARG A 260 -19.65 7.54 2.71
C ARG A 260 -18.32 8.26 2.90
N MET A 261 -17.47 7.74 3.76
CA MET A 261 -16.15 8.31 4.04
C MET A 261 -15.28 8.38 2.78
N GLN A 262 -14.65 9.52 2.53
CA GLN A 262 -13.84 9.72 1.33
C GLN A 262 -12.60 8.82 1.30
N LYS A 263 -11.96 8.61 2.44
CA LYS A 263 -10.69 7.85 2.55
C LYS A 263 -10.89 6.34 2.51
N THR A 264 -11.87 5.81 3.25
CA THR A 264 -12.06 4.36 3.41
C THR A 264 -13.16 3.79 2.53
N LYS A 265 -14.02 4.66 1.96
CA LYS A 265 -15.22 4.32 1.18
C LYS A 265 -16.31 3.58 1.99
N ASP A 266 -16.10 3.38 3.29
CA ASP A 266 -17.10 2.79 4.17
C ASP A 266 -18.21 3.81 4.48
N ILE A 267 -19.41 3.32 4.70
CA ILE A 267 -20.52 4.15 5.16
C ILE A 267 -20.42 4.27 6.68
N VAL A 268 -20.46 5.49 7.19
CA VAL A 268 -20.57 5.80 8.61
C VAL A 268 -21.99 6.25 8.89
N HIS A 269 -22.55 5.71 9.95
CA HIS A 269 -23.89 6.01 10.41
C HIS A 269 -23.79 6.36 11.89
N ASN A 270 -23.64 7.65 12.19
CA ASN A 270 -23.36 8.15 13.51
C ASN A 270 -24.49 9.06 14.01
N PRO A 271 -24.98 8.88 15.25
CA PRO A 271 -25.92 9.82 15.86
C PRO A 271 -25.26 11.18 16.07
N ILE A 272 -26.04 12.24 15.98
CA ILE A 272 -25.63 13.63 16.17
C ILE A 272 -26.34 14.18 17.40
N SER A 273 -25.58 14.87 18.27
CA SER A 273 -26.17 15.57 19.43
C SER A 273 -26.95 16.82 19.00
N GLU A 274 -27.92 17.23 19.84
CA GLU A 274 -28.64 18.48 19.64
C GLU A 274 -27.72 19.68 19.55
N GLU A 275 -26.68 19.77 20.37
CA GLU A 275 -25.68 20.82 20.31
C GLU A 275 -24.96 20.88 18.94
N ALA A 276 -24.68 19.73 18.34
CA ALA A 276 -24.07 19.69 16.99
C ALA A 276 -25.06 20.15 15.90
N LEU A 277 -26.35 19.86 16.06
CA LEU A 277 -27.40 20.35 15.14
C LEU A 277 -27.60 21.85 15.25
N GLU A 278 -27.64 22.39 16.47
CA GLU A 278 -27.70 23.82 16.75
C GLU A 278 -26.50 24.58 16.16
N LEU A 279 -25.28 24.03 16.37
CA LEU A 279 -24.03 24.62 15.86
C LEU A 279 -24.05 24.83 14.35
N ILE A 280 -24.64 23.92 13.58
CA ILE A 280 -24.77 24.03 12.12
C ILE A 280 -26.04 24.76 11.72
N GLY A 281 -26.95 25.05 12.66
CA GLY A 281 -28.25 25.64 12.40
C GLY A 281 -29.10 24.71 11.52
N TYR A 282 -29.28 23.46 11.96
CA TYR A 282 -30.04 22.47 11.19
C TYR A 282 -31.45 22.96 10.88
N SER A 283 -31.93 22.70 9.69
CA SER A 283 -33.31 22.86 9.27
C SER A 283 -33.63 21.85 8.19
N PRO A 284 -34.80 21.17 8.23
CA PRO A 284 -35.18 20.15 7.26
C PRO A 284 -35.32 20.67 5.83
N ASP A 285 -35.48 21.99 5.65
CA ASP A 285 -35.65 22.63 4.34
C ASP A 285 -34.32 22.95 3.63
N LYS A 286 -33.18 22.85 4.38
CA LYS A 286 -31.86 23.14 3.80
C LYS A 286 -31.45 22.06 2.83
N ARG A 287 -30.78 22.47 1.75
CA ARG A 287 -30.28 21.58 0.70
C ARG A 287 -28.82 21.90 0.38
N GLY A 288 -28.12 20.93 -0.20
CA GLY A 288 -26.73 21.09 -0.63
C GLY A 288 -25.73 20.97 0.52
N LYS A 289 -24.58 21.60 0.42
CA LYS A 289 -23.49 21.47 1.39
C LYS A 289 -23.79 22.14 2.72
N VAL A 290 -23.48 21.44 3.84
CA VAL A 290 -23.55 21.99 5.19
C VAL A 290 -22.49 23.08 5.41
N PHE A 291 -21.31 22.91 4.84
CA PHE A 291 -20.16 23.81 4.99
C PHE A 291 -19.65 24.33 3.63
N PRO A 292 -20.44 25.09 2.85
CA PRO A 292 -20.04 25.52 1.51
C PRO A 292 -18.82 26.44 1.51
N ASP A 293 -18.66 27.29 2.53
CA ASP A 293 -17.60 28.28 2.65
C ASP A 293 -16.32 27.77 3.30
N PHE A 294 -16.29 26.51 3.76
CA PHE A 294 -15.13 25.93 4.42
C PHE A 294 -14.02 25.54 3.43
N LYS A 295 -12.87 26.21 3.51
CA LYS A 295 -11.71 26.04 2.61
C LYS A 295 -10.50 25.49 3.36
N ASP A 296 -9.63 24.74 2.65
CA ASP A 296 -8.41 24.16 3.23
C ASP A 296 -7.43 25.21 3.78
N SER A 297 -7.37 26.39 3.16
CA SER A 297 -6.53 27.51 3.64
C SER A 297 -6.86 27.95 5.07
N MET A 298 -8.12 27.84 5.46
CA MET A 298 -8.58 28.19 6.81
C MET A 298 -7.97 27.28 7.90
N THR A 299 -7.54 26.07 7.56
CA THR A 299 -6.92 25.12 8.50
C THR A 299 -5.44 25.41 8.77
N GLN A 300 -4.89 26.49 8.26
CA GLN A 300 -3.51 26.93 8.44
C GLN A 300 -3.46 28.12 9.42
N ALA A 301 -3.11 29.31 8.95
CA ALA A 301 -2.99 30.49 9.80
C ALA A 301 -4.27 30.85 10.57
N PRO A 302 -5.49 30.83 9.95
CA PRO A 302 -6.71 31.13 10.70
C PRO A 302 -6.94 30.20 11.90
N LEU A 303 -6.73 28.88 11.73
CA LEU A 303 -6.85 27.93 12.84
C LEU A 303 -5.82 28.22 13.94
N LYS A 304 -4.56 28.45 13.55
CA LYS A 304 -3.48 28.72 14.50
C LYS A 304 -3.74 30.00 15.32
N ASN A 305 -4.23 31.04 14.66
CA ASN A 305 -4.56 32.31 15.35
C ASN A 305 -5.73 32.11 16.32
N TRP A 306 -6.78 31.47 15.90
CA TRP A 306 -7.95 31.19 16.76
C TRP A 306 -7.60 30.35 17.98
N LEU A 307 -6.75 29.33 17.85
CA LEU A 307 -6.22 28.54 18.96
C LEU A 307 -5.39 29.40 19.93
N LYS A 308 -4.55 30.29 19.40
CA LYS A 308 -3.77 31.26 20.21
C LYS A 308 -4.67 32.21 20.98
N ASP A 309 -5.71 32.76 20.34
CA ASP A 309 -6.68 33.68 20.95
C ASP A 309 -7.49 32.99 22.07
N ALA A 310 -7.71 31.65 21.92
CA ALA A 310 -8.30 30.81 22.97
C ALA A 310 -7.33 30.41 24.08
N GLY A 311 -6.07 30.85 24.05
CA GLY A 311 -5.05 30.47 25.04
C GLY A 311 -4.62 29.00 24.95
N ILE A 312 -4.75 28.37 23.79
CA ILE A 312 -4.34 26.98 23.58
C ILE A 312 -2.94 26.95 22.99
N THR A 313 -1.98 26.43 23.77
CA THR A 313 -0.56 26.36 23.41
C THR A 313 -0.18 25.06 22.70
N LYS A 314 -1.03 24.05 22.75
CA LYS A 314 -0.85 22.75 22.09
C LYS A 314 -0.77 22.90 20.58
N HIS A 315 -0.01 22.01 19.93
CA HIS A 315 0.07 21.96 18.46
C HIS A 315 -1.15 21.24 17.88
N ILE A 316 -2.25 21.96 17.72
CA ILE A 316 -3.52 21.45 17.22
C ILE A 316 -3.64 21.68 15.71
N SER A 317 -3.70 20.62 14.94
CA SER A 317 -4.10 20.63 13.53
C SER A 317 -5.62 20.39 13.40
N TYR A 318 -6.18 20.65 12.21
CA TYR A 318 -7.61 20.34 12.02
C TYR A 318 -7.98 18.88 12.36
N HIS A 319 -7.08 17.93 12.10
CA HIS A 319 -7.35 16.51 12.39
C HIS A 319 -7.41 16.21 13.90
N CYS A 320 -6.85 17.08 14.73
CA CYS A 320 -6.95 16.94 16.19
C CYS A 320 -8.39 17.12 16.69
N SER A 321 -9.31 17.77 15.97
CA SER A 321 -10.74 17.81 16.32
C SER A 321 -11.32 16.40 16.46
N ARG A 322 -11.03 15.53 15.51
CA ARG A 322 -11.44 14.12 15.55
C ARG A 322 -10.70 13.32 16.63
N HIS A 323 -9.43 13.63 16.90
CA HIS A 323 -8.69 13.03 18.00
C HIS A 323 -9.30 13.43 19.35
N SER A 324 -9.67 14.71 19.49
CA SER A 324 -10.36 15.21 20.70
C SER A 324 -11.69 14.48 20.93
N PHE A 325 -12.52 14.30 19.88
CA PHE A 325 -13.72 13.47 20.00
C PHE A 325 -13.41 12.08 20.59
N ALA A 326 -12.40 11.39 20.00
CA ALA A 326 -12.08 10.02 20.41
C ALA A 326 -11.62 9.96 21.88
N CYS A 327 -10.73 10.86 22.29
CA CYS A 327 -10.22 10.93 23.65
C CYS A 327 -11.34 11.30 24.65
N LEU A 328 -12.13 12.34 24.34
CA LEU A 328 -13.23 12.79 25.21
C LEU A 328 -14.31 11.71 25.37
N GLN A 329 -14.63 10.95 24.33
CA GLN A 329 -15.56 9.81 24.43
C GLN A 329 -15.03 8.70 25.34
N LEU A 330 -13.73 8.39 25.20
CA LEU A 330 -13.08 7.38 26.06
C LEU A 330 -13.01 7.87 27.51
N ASP A 331 -12.70 9.15 27.73
CA ASP A 331 -12.65 9.77 29.07
C ASP A 331 -14.04 9.79 29.73
N ALA A 332 -15.10 9.95 28.95
CA ALA A 332 -16.49 9.84 29.38
C ALA A 332 -16.96 8.38 29.62
N GLY A 333 -16.07 7.38 29.45
CA GLY A 333 -16.39 5.97 29.70
C GLY A 333 -16.99 5.22 28.52
N THR A 334 -17.09 5.85 27.35
CA THR A 334 -17.52 5.15 26.11
C THR A 334 -16.54 4.04 25.77
N SER A 335 -17.04 2.84 25.47
CA SER A 335 -16.17 1.70 25.15
C SER A 335 -15.38 1.95 23.85
N ILE A 336 -14.15 1.42 23.81
CA ILE A 336 -13.27 1.54 22.63
C ILE A 336 -13.91 1.00 21.35
N ALA A 337 -14.76 -0.02 21.45
CA ALA A 337 -15.49 -0.61 20.34
C ALA A 337 -16.53 0.36 19.76
N VAL A 338 -17.21 1.13 20.61
CA VAL A 338 -18.15 2.17 20.18
C VAL A 338 -17.39 3.33 19.53
N VAL A 339 -16.29 3.80 20.15
CA VAL A 339 -15.45 4.86 19.56
C VAL A 339 -14.86 4.42 18.22
N GLN A 340 -14.45 3.16 18.10
CA GLN A 340 -13.99 2.59 16.82
C GLN A 340 -15.04 2.73 15.71
N ARG A 341 -16.30 2.45 16.02
CA ARG A 341 -17.42 2.57 15.06
C ARG A 341 -17.65 4.01 14.66
N TYR A 342 -17.70 4.96 15.61
CA TYR A 342 -17.78 6.41 15.30
C TYR A 342 -16.68 6.85 14.35
N LEU A 343 -15.46 6.37 14.58
CA LEU A 343 -14.31 6.68 13.76
C LEU A 343 -14.28 5.92 12.41
N GLY A 344 -15.09 4.88 12.23
CA GLY A 344 -15.04 4.00 11.05
C GLY A 344 -13.64 3.39 10.86
N HIS A 345 -13.02 2.91 11.94
CA HIS A 345 -11.75 2.21 11.90
C HIS A 345 -11.99 0.70 11.72
N LYS A 346 -11.36 0.10 10.72
CA LYS A 346 -11.47 -1.36 10.46
C LYS A 346 -10.80 -2.18 11.56
N ASN A 347 -9.67 -1.69 12.09
CA ASN A 347 -8.91 -2.36 13.14
C ASN A 347 -8.98 -1.55 14.44
N VAL A 348 -9.23 -2.25 15.53
CA VAL A 348 -9.29 -1.67 16.89
C VAL A 348 -7.94 -1.05 17.28
N THR A 349 -6.83 -1.66 16.87
CA THR A 349 -5.45 -1.17 17.10
C THR A 349 -5.25 0.29 16.67
N THR A 350 -6.01 0.76 15.67
CA THR A 350 -5.97 2.18 15.27
C THR A 350 -6.65 3.08 16.31
N THR A 351 -7.59 2.56 17.08
CA THR A 351 -8.32 3.28 18.12
C THR A 351 -7.63 3.16 19.48
N GLU A 352 -6.89 2.08 19.72
CA GLU A 352 -6.06 1.88 20.92
C GLU A 352 -5.02 2.99 21.12
N LEU A 353 -4.61 3.67 20.03
CA LEU A 353 -3.75 4.86 20.12
C LEU A 353 -4.36 5.99 20.96
N TYR A 354 -5.68 6.00 21.19
CA TYR A 354 -6.37 6.97 22.03
C TYR A 354 -6.62 6.44 23.45
N ALA A 355 -6.52 5.14 23.66
CA ALA A 355 -6.82 4.48 24.94
C ALA A 355 -5.63 4.58 25.91
N LYS A 356 -5.19 5.80 26.24
CA LYS A 356 -4.39 6.01 27.44
C LYS A 356 -5.35 5.90 28.65
N ILE A 357 -5.54 4.66 29.15
CA ILE A 357 -6.37 4.42 30.33
C ILE A 357 -5.81 5.26 31.49
N SER A 358 -6.55 6.26 31.91
CA SER A 358 -6.14 7.09 33.04
C SER A 358 -6.22 6.29 34.36
N ASP A 359 -5.38 6.61 35.33
CA ASP A 359 -5.44 5.99 36.66
C ASP A 359 -6.77 6.28 37.35
N ALA A 360 -7.46 7.37 36.98
CA ALA A 360 -8.80 7.67 37.43
C ALA A 360 -9.83 6.64 36.93
N GLN A 361 -9.76 6.27 35.65
CA GLN A 361 -10.62 5.25 35.07
C GLN A 361 -10.36 3.85 35.69
N LYS A 362 -9.08 3.51 35.93
CA LYS A 362 -8.74 2.26 36.65
C LYS A 362 -9.34 2.24 38.03
N ARG A 363 -9.23 3.34 38.80
CA ARG A 363 -9.84 3.45 40.15
C ARG A 363 -11.35 3.37 40.09
N ALA A 364 -12.00 4.01 39.15
CA ALA A 364 -13.45 3.96 39.00
C ALA A 364 -13.94 2.54 38.65
N SER A 365 -13.16 1.76 37.89
CA SER A 365 -13.55 0.40 37.51
C SER A 365 -13.41 -0.63 38.65
N VAL A 366 -12.58 -0.37 39.69
CA VAL A 366 -12.35 -1.32 40.78
C VAL A 366 -13.65 -1.62 41.56
N GLY A 367 -14.54 -0.63 41.69
CA GLY A 367 -15.82 -0.79 42.38
C GLY A 367 -16.93 -1.48 41.57
N CYS A 368 -16.72 -1.78 40.29
CA CYS A 368 -17.74 -2.38 39.43
C CYS A 368 -18.01 -3.87 39.74
N ILE A 369 -17.06 -4.54 40.41
CA ILE A 369 -17.19 -5.93 40.83
C ILE A 369 -17.37 -5.93 42.36
N THR A 370 -18.52 -6.41 42.84
CA THR A 370 -18.84 -6.53 44.27
C THR A 370 -19.26 -7.94 44.63
N LEU A 371 -18.82 -8.39 45.80
CA LEU A 371 -19.25 -9.67 46.39
C LEU A 371 -20.46 -9.48 47.32
N ARG A 372 -20.91 -8.25 47.50
CA ARG A 372 -22.09 -7.91 48.34
C ARG A 372 -23.27 -7.60 47.41
N LYS A 373 -24.43 -8.17 47.73
CA LYS A 373 -25.71 -7.77 47.11
C LYS A 373 -26.22 -6.48 47.70
#